data_bc6c84a9e13a020cba2d3e9284d5bdc3
#
_entry.id   bc6c84a9e13a020cba2d3e9284d5bdc3
#
_cell.length_a   1.000
_cell.length_b   1.000
_cell.length_c   1.000
_cell.angle_alpha   90.00
_cell.angle_beta   90.00
_cell.angle_gamma   90.00
#
_symmetry.space_group_name_H-M   'P 1'
#
loop_
_entity.id
_entity.type
_entity.pdbx_description
1 polymer ?
#
loop_
_entity_poly.entity_id
_entity_poly.type
_entity_poly.pdbx_seq_one_letter_code
_entity_poly.pdbx_strand_id
1 'polypeptide(L)'
;AMIVRLVGSEMCIRDRKGHCEVHERFTAEEINGYRKNFEGLVVIAHPECPPDVLGAADFVGSTAGMIDYVGQQRPPKVMMVTECSMSDNVAAEYPDVEFIRPCNLCPHMKRITLPGILEALKTLSPEIEVDPGVAVDARRSVERMLELS
;
A
#
# COMPACT_ATOMS: atom_id res chain seq x y z
N ALA A 1 4.63 12.19 12.12
CA ALA A 1 6.09 12.26 11.86
C ALA A 1 6.53 11.24 10.80
N MET A 2 5.90 10.05 10.75
CA MET A 2 6.22 9.02 9.73
C MET A 2 5.70 9.34 8.33
N ILE A 3 4.53 9.99 8.23
CA ILE A 3 3.98 10.46 6.94
C ILE A 3 4.94 11.45 6.26
N VAL A 4 5.56 12.34 7.05
CA VAL A 4 6.55 13.30 6.54
C VAL A 4 7.81 12.62 5.99
N ARG A 5 8.17 11.44 6.47
CA ARG A 5 9.33 10.69 5.97
C ARG A 5 9.09 9.92 4.67
N LEU A 6 7.89 9.39 4.47
CA LEU A 6 7.54 8.63 3.25
C LEU A 6 7.05 9.54 2.11
N VAL A 7 6.33 10.60 2.45
CA VAL A 7 5.80 11.59 1.49
C VAL A 7 6.72 12.82 1.42
N GLY A 8 7.57 13.01 2.42
CA GLY A 8 8.46 14.16 2.58
C GLY A 8 9.88 13.95 2.09
N SER A 9 10.21 12.84 1.45
CA SER A 9 11.44 12.81 0.68
C SER A 9 11.27 13.80 -0.47
N GLU A 10 12.21 14.73 -0.64
CA GLU A 10 12.20 15.69 -1.75
C GLU A 10 11.97 15.03 -3.11
N MET A 11 12.27 13.76 -3.25
CA MET A 11 12.02 12.94 -4.43
C MET A 11 10.53 12.70 -4.72
N CYS A 12 9.73 12.34 -3.73
CA CYS A 12 8.29 12.13 -3.93
C CYS A 12 7.54 13.42 -4.27
N ILE A 13 8.08 14.57 -3.84
CA ILE A 13 7.47 15.89 -4.10
C ILE A 13 7.82 16.40 -5.50
N ARG A 14 8.95 15.97 -6.09
CA ARG A 14 9.46 16.49 -7.36
C ARG A 14 9.03 15.76 -8.60
N ASP A 15 8.63 14.47 -8.49
CA ASP A 15 8.61 13.63 -9.67
C ASP A 15 7.33 13.67 -10.50
N ARG A 16 6.17 13.75 -9.93
CA ARG A 16 4.92 13.95 -10.68
C ARG A 16 3.70 14.06 -9.77
N LYS A 17 2.65 14.67 -10.31
CA LYS A 17 1.30 14.59 -9.76
C LYS A 17 0.68 13.24 -10.14
N GLY A 18 1.24 12.15 -9.62
CA GLY A 18 0.73 10.81 -9.83
C GLY A 18 0.01 10.30 -8.59
N HIS A 19 -1.08 9.57 -8.79
CA HIS A 19 -1.91 9.01 -7.75
C HIS A 19 -2.10 7.51 -7.97
N CYS A 20 -2.30 6.77 -6.91
CA CYS A 20 -2.70 5.38 -7.02
C CYS A 20 -4.23 5.30 -7.17
N GLU A 21 -4.70 4.85 -8.32
CA GLU A 21 -6.15 4.74 -8.62
C GLU A 21 -6.92 3.85 -7.64
N VAL A 22 -6.24 2.95 -6.92
CA VAL A 22 -6.87 2.10 -5.89
C VAL A 22 -7.11 2.90 -4.62
N HIS A 23 -6.09 3.63 -4.16
CA HIS A 23 -6.16 4.41 -2.93
C HIS A 23 -7.06 5.64 -3.06
N GLU A 24 -7.16 6.21 -4.25
CA GLU A 24 -8.07 7.36 -4.52
C GLU A 24 -9.56 7.02 -4.46
N ARG A 25 -9.91 5.74 -4.51
CA ARG A 25 -11.32 5.30 -4.42
C ARG A 25 -11.88 5.28 -3.01
N PHE A 26 -11.03 5.35 -1.99
CA PHE A 26 -11.49 5.39 -0.61
C PHE A 26 -11.90 6.81 -0.22
N THR A 27 -12.93 6.90 0.63
CA THR A 27 -13.43 8.17 1.16
C THR A 27 -13.55 8.13 2.68
N ALA A 28 -13.37 9.29 3.33
CA ALA A 28 -13.58 9.40 4.77
C ALA A 28 -15.04 9.11 5.17
N GLU A 29 -16.00 9.36 4.29
CA GLU A 29 -17.41 9.05 4.52
C GLU A 29 -17.64 7.54 4.67
N GLU A 30 -17.07 6.74 3.76
CA GLU A 30 -17.12 5.27 3.84
C GLU A 30 -16.50 4.75 5.14
N ILE A 31 -15.30 5.25 5.50
CA ILE A 31 -14.63 4.88 6.75
C ILE A 31 -15.52 5.18 7.96
N ASN A 32 -16.10 6.37 8.02
CA ASN A 32 -16.99 6.75 9.10
C ASN A 32 -18.28 5.93 9.10
N GLY A 33 -18.76 5.49 7.94
CA GLY A 33 -19.86 4.54 7.80
C GLY A 33 -19.53 3.17 8.43
N TYR A 34 -18.34 2.64 8.16
CA TYR A 34 -17.86 1.40 8.79
C TYR A 34 -17.73 1.54 10.30
N ARG A 35 -17.17 2.65 10.80
CA ARG A 35 -17.03 2.88 12.25
C ARG A 35 -18.37 2.88 13.00
N LYS A 36 -19.44 3.37 12.37
CA LYS A 36 -20.78 3.34 12.96
C LYS A 36 -21.35 1.93 13.09
N ASN A 37 -20.97 1.03 12.19
CA ASN A 37 -21.49 -0.33 12.14
C ASN A 37 -20.60 -1.34 12.90
N PHE A 38 -19.33 -1.02 13.13
CA PHE A 38 -18.36 -1.90 13.77
C PHE A 38 -17.70 -1.20 14.96
N GLU A 39 -18.25 -1.41 16.14
CA GLU A 39 -17.69 -0.87 17.38
C GLU A 39 -16.27 -1.41 17.63
N GLY A 40 -15.36 -0.52 18.02
CA GLY A 40 -13.95 -0.86 18.25
C GLY A 40 -13.13 -1.09 17.00
N LEU A 41 -13.63 -0.69 15.81
CA LEU A 41 -12.91 -0.81 14.55
C LEU A 41 -11.67 0.09 14.53
N VAL A 42 -10.51 -0.53 14.35
CA VAL A 42 -9.25 0.17 14.07
C VAL A 42 -9.06 0.29 12.57
N VAL A 43 -8.80 1.50 12.10
CA VAL A 43 -8.61 1.81 10.67
C VAL A 43 -7.15 2.12 10.42
N ILE A 44 -6.52 1.35 9.55
CA ILE A 44 -5.13 1.56 9.14
C ILE A 44 -5.06 1.83 7.63
N ALA A 45 -4.37 2.89 7.22
CA ALA A 45 -4.38 3.37 5.85
C ALA A 45 -2.99 3.45 5.24
N HIS A 46 -2.93 3.21 3.93
CA HIS A 46 -1.73 3.45 3.15
C HIS A 46 -1.51 4.95 2.92
N PRO A 47 -0.27 5.46 2.98
CA PRO A 47 0.01 6.91 2.87
C PRO A 47 -0.34 7.52 1.49
N GLU A 48 -0.60 6.71 0.47
CA GLU A 48 -1.10 7.17 -0.83
C GLU A 48 -2.61 7.48 -0.85
N CYS A 49 -3.33 7.21 0.24
CA CYS A 49 -4.74 7.58 0.34
C CYS A 49 -4.93 9.09 0.38
N PRO A 50 -6.11 9.60 -0.03
CA PRO A 50 -6.46 11.02 0.08
C PRO A 50 -6.31 11.57 1.51
N PRO A 51 -6.01 12.87 1.67
CA PRO A 51 -5.75 13.47 2.99
C PRO A 51 -6.89 13.34 4.00
N ASP A 52 -8.14 13.36 3.54
CA ASP A 52 -9.33 13.17 4.38
C ASP A 52 -9.45 11.74 4.91
N VAL A 53 -9.07 10.76 4.08
CA VAL A 53 -8.97 9.33 4.46
C VAL A 53 -7.86 9.14 5.49
N LEU A 54 -6.68 9.75 5.25
CA LEU A 54 -5.57 9.70 6.20
C LEU A 54 -5.94 10.33 7.55
N GLY A 55 -6.70 11.43 7.53
CA GLY A 55 -7.22 12.08 8.73
C GLY A 55 -8.25 11.25 9.50
N ALA A 56 -8.93 10.31 8.84
CA ALA A 56 -9.91 9.40 9.44
C ALA A 56 -9.29 8.07 9.94
N ALA A 57 -8.01 7.80 9.63
CA ALA A 57 -7.33 6.59 10.04
C ALA A 57 -6.70 6.70 11.44
N ASP A 58 -6.64 5.58 12.16
CA ASP A 58 -5.96 5.48 13.47
C ASP A 58 -4.45 5.29 13.30
N PHE A 59 -4.04 4.68 12.17
CA PHE A 59 -2.64 4.49 11.83
C PHE A 59 -2.44 4.67 10.32
N VAL A 60 -1.32 5.28 9.95
CA VAL A 60 -0.91 5.43 8.56
C VAL A 60 0.50 4.87 8.40
N GLY A 61 0.69 3.93 7.48
CA GLY A 61 1.98 3.32 7.26
C GLY A 61 2.09 2.58 5.93
N SER A 62 3.34 2.24 5.57
CA SER A 62 3.62 1.36 4.44
C SER A 62 2.98 -0.02 4.62
N THR A 63 2.97 -0.85 3.58
CA THR A 63 2.50 -2.23 3.67
C THR A 63 3.17 -3.00 4.81
N ALA A 64 4.50 -2.91 4.94
CA ALA A 64 5.22 -3.50 6.05
C ALA A 64 4.80 -2.91 7.41
N GLY A 65 4.70 -1.58 7.50
CA GLY A 65 4.25 -0.91 8.72
C GLY A 65 2.83 -1.29 9.15
N MET A 66 1.93 -1.54 8.20
CA MET A 66 0.57 -2.03 8.50
C MET A 66 0.59 -3.46 9.04
N ILE A 67 1.41 -4.36 8.48
CA ILE A 67 1.61 -5.73 8.99
C ILE A 67 2.14 -5.69 10.41
N ASP A 68 3.20 -4.91 10.63
CA ASP A 68 3.84 -4.75 11.95
C ASP A 68 2.85 -4.20 12.98
N TYR A 69 2.03 -3.22 12.59
CA TYR A 69 1.00 -2.65 13.46
C TYR A 69 -0.02 -3.72 13.90
N VAL A 70 -0.56 -4.50 12.97
CA VAL A 70 -1.50 -5.59 13.28
C VAL A 70 -0.83 -6.62 14.18
N GLY A 71 0.41 -7.01 13.89
CA GLY A 71 1.18 -7.98 14.67
C GLY A 71 1.44 -7.54 16.11
N GLN A 72 1.74 -6.26 16.32
CA GLN A 72 2.06 -5.70 17.65
C GLN A 72 0.81 -5.35 18.46
N GLN A 73 -0.19 -4.73 17.83
CA GLN A 73 -1.37 -4.22 18.54
C GLN A 73 -2.49 -5.26 18.69
N ARG A 74 -2.53 -6.25 17.78
CA ARG A 74 -3.58 -7.30 17.77
C ARG A 74 -4.99 -6.72 17.99
N PRO A 75 -5.43 -5.73 17.21
CA PRO A 75 -6.75 -5.16 17.37
C PRO A 75 -7.82 -6.23 17.11
N PRO A 76 -8.91 -6.27 17.88
CA PRO A 76 -9.96 -7.26 17.68
C PRO A 76 -10.63 -7.16 16.31
N LYS A 77 -10.73 -5.93 15.77
CA LYS A 77 -11.24 -5.63 14.44
C LYS A 77 -10.38 -4.60 13.75
N VAL A 78 -10.00 -4.87 12.50
CA VAL A 78 -9.19 -3.95 11.70
C VAL A 78 -9.75 -3.78 10.29
N MET A 79 -9.72 -2.56 9.79
CA MET A 79 -9.97 -2.23 8.40
C MET A 79 -8.68 -1.70 7.78
N MET A 80 -8.20 -2.41 6.75
CA MET A 80 -7.03 -1.98 5.98
C MET A 80 -7.49 -1.20 4.75
N VAL A 81 -7.17 0.08 4.72
CA VAL A 81 -7.51 1.00 3.62
C VAL A 81 -6.36 0.97 2.60
N THR A 82 -6.36 -0.09 1.82
CA THR A 82 -5.40 -0.39 0.75
C THR A 82 -5.99 -1.44 -0.20
N GLU A 83 -5.19 -2.00 -1.11
CA GLU A 83 -5.61 -3.05 -2.03
C GLU A 83 -6.04 -4.33 -1.30
N CYS A 84 -7.14 -4.96 -1.74
CA CYS A 84 -7.80 -6.06 -1.02
C CYS A 84 -6.90 -7.26 -0.70
N SER A 85 -6.03 -7.65 -1.64
CA SER A 85 -5.18 -8.84 -1.46
C SER A 85 -4.21 -8.67 -0.29
N MET A 86 -3.92 -7.42 0.09
CA MET A 86 -3.12 -7.13 1.27
C MET A 86 -3.83 -7.58 2.55
N SER A 87 -5.13 -7.27 2.67
CA SER A 87 -5.95 -7.72 3.82
C SER A 87 -6.03 -9.24 3.90
N ASP A 88 -6.13 -9.93 2.75
CA ASP A 88 -6.17 -11.40 2.72
C ASP A 88 -4.86 -12.03 3.20
N ASN A 89 -3.73 -11.45 2.77
CA ASN A 89 -2.41 -11.93 3.20
C ASN A 89 -2.21 -11.75 4.70
N VAL A 90 -2.55 -10.58 5.24
CA VAL A 90 -2.40 -10.29 6.67
C VAL A 90 -3.38 -11.13 7.52
N ALA A 91 -4.61 -11.34 7.03
CA ALA A 91 -5.57 -12.20 7.71
C ALA A 91 -5.12 -13.66 7.79
N ALA A 92 -4.40 -14.15 6.79
CA ALA A 92 -3.83 -15.50 6.83
C ALA A 92 -2.73 -15.64 7.90
N GLU A 93 -1.98 -14.57 8.18
CA GLU A 93 -0.94 -14.53 9.20
C GLU A 93 -1.52 -14.30 10.61
N TYR A 94 -2.62 -13.55 10.71
CA TYR A 94 -3.27 -13.19 11.98
C TYR A 94 -4.75 -13.61 12.02
N PRO A 95 -5.03 -14.92 12.12
CA PRO A 95 -6.39 -15.47 12.04
C PRO A 95 -7.27 -15.13 13.27
N ASP A 96 -6.69 -14.62 14.34
CA ASP A 96 -7.37 -14.12 15.54
C ASP A 96 -7.90 -12.69 15.41
N VAL A 97 -7.55 -11.97 14.35
CA VAL A 97 -7.98 -10.60 14.07
C VAL A 97 -9.13 -10.63 13.06
N GLU A 98 -10.23 -9.93 13.36
CA GLU A 98 -11.35 -9.77 12.42
C GLU A 98 -11.02 -8.67 11.40
N PHE A 99 -10.93 -9.03 10.11
CA PHE A 99 -10.67 -8.07 9.04
C PHE A 99 -11.96 -7.60 8.37
N ILE A 100 -12.27 -6.32 8.52
CA ILE A 100 -13.32 -5.64 7.76
C ILE A 100 -12.71 -5.14 6.45
N ARG A 101 -13.28 -5.59 5.32
CA ARG A 101 -12.63 -5.49 4.00
C ARG A 101 -13.40 -4.56 3.06
N PRO A 102 -13.11 -3.26 3.01
CA PRO A 102 -13.48 -2.46 1.86
C PRO A 102 -12.64 -2.93 0.67
N CYS A 103 -13.28 -3.41 -0.40
CA CYS A 103 -12.52 -4.10 -1.44
C CYS A 103 -12.31 -3.24 -2.69
N ASN A 104 -11.10 -2.73 -2.85
CA ASN A 104 -10.62 -2.12 -4.08
C ASN A 104 -9.47 -2.96 -4.65
N LEU A 105 -9.72 -3.65 -5.77
CA LEU A 105 -8.73 -4.47 -6.46
C LEU A 105 -7.89 -3.63 -7.43
N CYS A 106 -6.60 -3.88 -7.48
CA CYS A 106 -5.71 -3.26 -8.44
C CYS A 106 -5.75 -4.03 -9.79
N PRO A 107 -6.23 -3.42 -10.88
CA PRO A 107 -6.31 -4.08 -12.17
C PRO A 107 -4.92 -4.40 -12.75
N HIS A 108 -3.89 -3.63 -12.37
CA HIS A 108 -2.52 -3.85 -12.82
C HIS A 108 -1.89 -5.05 -12.11
N MET A 109 -2.05 -5.17 -10.80
CA MET A 109 -1.54 -6.33 -10.05
C MET A 109 -2.23 -7.63 -10.47
N LYS A 110 -3.51 -7.58 -10.83
CA LYS A 110 -4.28 -8.76 -11.30
C LYS A 110 -3.86 -9.29 -12.67
N ARG A 111 -2.99 -8.59 -13.40
CA ARG A 111 -2.35 -9.12 -14.62
C ARG A 111 -1.26 -10.13 -14.31
N ILE A 112 -0.69 -10.09 -13.11
CA ILE A 112 0.34 -11.03 -12.65
C ILE A 112 -0.37 -12.30 -12.19
N THR A 113 -0.08 -13.42 -12.86
CA THR A 113 -0.69 -14.72 -12.57
C THR A 113 0.38 -15.75 -12.24
N LEU A 114 0.05 -16.76 -11.43
CA LEU A 114 0.98 -17.85 -11.13
C LEU A 114 1.52 -18.57 -12.37
N PRO A 115 0.68 -18.91 -13.40
CA PRO A 115 1.20 -19.46 -14.65
C PRO A 115 2.16 -18.50 -15.37
N GLY A 116 1.87 -17.20 -15.38
CA GLY A 116 2.74 -16.19 -16.00
C GLY A 116 4.09 -16.08 -15.27
N ILE A 117 4.08 -16.13 -13.93
CA ILE A 117 5.33 -16.16 -13.15
C ILE A 117 6.14 -17.42 -13.46
N LEU A 118 5.49 -18.59 -13.48
CA LEU A 118 6.16 -19.85 -13.81
C LEU A 118 6.77 -19.83 -15.22
N GLU A 119 6.04 -19.29 -16.19
CA GLU A 119 6.53 -19.16 -17.56
C GLU A 119 7.74 -18.22 -17.63
N ALA A 120 7.66 -17.05 -17.01
CA ALA A 120 8.78 -16.10 -16.95
C ALA A 120 10.03 -16.72 -16.31
N LEU A 121 9.87 -17.52 -15.24
CA LEU A 121 10.99 -18.20 -14.60
C LEU A 121 11.60 -19.30 -15.47
N LYS A 122 10.80 -19.99 -16.29
CA LYS A 122 11.28 -21.06 -17.20
C LYS A 122 11.97 -20.51 -18.44
N THR A 123 11.43 -19.43 -19.00
CA THR A 123 11.87 -18.88 -20.28
C THR A 123 12.79 -17.68 -20.15
N LEU A 124 12.88 -17.06 -18.94
CA LEU A 124 13.54 -15.78 -18.67
C LEU A 124 13.04 -14.68 -19.62
N SER A 125 11.74 -14.69 -19.94
CA SER A 125 11.09 -13.82 -20.93
C SER A 125 9.82 -13.20 -20.31
N PRO A 126 9.44 -11.96 -20.70
CA PRO A 126 10.16 -11.06 -21.61
C PRO A 126 11.40 -10.43 -20.95
N GLU A 127 12.45 -10.27 -21.72
CA GLU A 127 13.58 -9.45 -21.30
C GLU A 127 13.22 -7.96 -21.41
N ILE A 128 13.59 -7.19 -20.39
CA ILE A 128 13.33 -5.75 -20.36
C ILE A 128 14.64 -5.02 -20.61
N GLU A 129 14.67 -4.26 -21.69
CA GLU A 129 15.76 -3.35 -22.00
C GLU A 129 15.43 -1.94 -21.49
N VAL A 130 16.36 -1.32 -20.81
CA VAL A 130 16.24 0.07 -20.36
C VAL A 130 17.31 0.90 -21.04
N ASP A 131 16.92 2.03 -21.64
CA ASP A 131 17.86 2.97 -22.22
C ASP A 131 18.97 3.33 -21.21
N PRO A 132 20.26 3.24 -21.58
CA PRO A 132 21.37 3.47 -20.66
C PRO A 132 21.35 4.86 -20.02
N GLY A 133 20.92 5.90 -20.73
CA GLY A 133 20.81 7.25 -20.19
C GLY A 133 19.72 7.34 -19.12
N VAL A 134 18.56 6.76 -19.40
CA VAL A 134 17.45 6.65 -18.42
C VAL A 134 17.86 5.83 -17.22
N ALA A 135 18.60 4.73 -17.42
CA ALA A 135 19.08 3.88 -16.33
C ALA A 135 20.02 4.63 -15.34
N VAL A 136 20.89 5.50 -15.87
CA VAL A 136 21.78 6.34 -15.02
C VAL A 136 20.98 7.26 -14.13
N ASP A 137 20.01 7.99 -14.68
CA ASP A 137 19.21 8.95 -13.90
C ASP A 137 18.27 8.25 -12.92
N ALA A 138 17.66 7.13 -13.32
CA ALA A 138 16.85 6.31 -12.44
C ALA A 138 17.67 5.76 -11.25
N ARG A 139 18.88 5.26 -11.49
CA ARG A 139 19.79 4.78 -10.45
C ARG A 139 20.11 5.88 -9.43
N ARG A 140 20.44 7.09 -9.89
CA ARG A 140 20.71 8.26 -9.01
C ARG A 140 19.52 8.57 -8.11
N SER A 141 18.30 8.43 -8.62
CA SER A 141 17.08 8.63 -7.85
C SER A 141 16.93 7.59 -6.73
N VAL A 142 17.19 6.32 -7.02
CA VAL A 142 17.13 5.23 -6.03
C VAL A 142 18.24 5.39 -4.97
N GLU A 143 19.47 5.67 -5.41
CA GLU A 143 20.60 5.89 -4.51
C GLU A 143 20.33 7.05 -3.55
N ARG A 144 19.78 8.16 -4.06
CA ARG A 144 19.40 9.30 -3.22
C ARG A 144 18.30 8.96 -2.23
N MET A 145 17.34 8.13 -2.59
CA MET A 145 16.30 7.65 -1.68
C MET A 145 16.91 6.84 -0.52
N LEU A 146 17.87 5.95 -0.82
CA LEU A 146 18.55 5.12 0.18
C LEU A 146 19.44 5.96 1.13
N GLU A 147 20.06 7.03 0.63
CA GLU A 147 20.85 7.96 1.46
C GLU A 147 19.99 8.74 2.47
N LEU A 148 18.70 8.95 2.17
CA LEU A 148 17.77 9.75 2.98
C LEU A 148 16.90 8.90 3.93
N SER A 149 16.93 7.59 3.79
CA SER A 149 16.20 6.64 4.64
C SER A 149 17.04 6.17 5.82
#